data_f2a02421c6bec18b244e5ca1b703e3da
#
_entry.id   f2a02421c6bec18b244e5ca1b703e3da
#
_cell.length_a   1.000
_cell.length_b   1.000
_cell.length_c   1.000
_cell.angle_alpha   90.00
_cell.angle_beta   90.00
_cell.angle_gamma   90.00
#
_symmetry.space_group_name_H-M   'P 1'
#
loop_
_entity.id
_entity.type
_entity.pdbx_description
1 polymer ?
#
loop_
_entity_poly.entity_id
_entity_poly.type
_entity_poly.pdbx_seq_one_letter_code
_entity_poly.pdbx_strand_id
1 'polypeptide(L)'
;MSKVVLSLKNLATRYGQIYALKGISLDVCEGEIVTLLGSNGAGKSTTLKTISSLVPACSGKVEFYGKDITNAPPHDIVEMGIIHVPEGRRIFKELNVQENLEMGSFTLKDDAERKRRMDKALELFPVLKERRKQMGGLLSGGEQQMLAIARALMTNPKVLLLDEPSMGLAPIIVQGIMDIIKQINEEGTTILLVEQNAKAALKLAHRGYVLETGEIVMEGKADVLSKDDSIVKAYLGH
;
A
#
# COMPACT_ATOMS: atom_id res chain seq x y z
N MET A 1 8.73 7.75 21.95
CA MET A 1 7.53 7.82 21.09
C MET A 1 7.96 7.61 19.64
N SER A 2 7.32 6.70 18.93
CA SER A 2 7.62 6.46 17.51
C SER A 2 7.30 7.73 16.71
N LYS A 3 8.16 8.08 15.75
CA LYS A 3 8.01 9.29 14.93
C LYS A 3 6.88 9.08 13.91
N VAL A 4 5.87 9.94 13.90
CA VAL A 4 4.83 9.94 12.87
C VAL A 4 5.43 10.39 11.54
N VAL A 5 5.27 9.57 10.50
CA VAL A 5 5.76 9.87 9.14
C VAL A 5 4.64 10.29 8.20
N LEU A 6 3.44 9.72 8.35
CA LEU A 6 2.25 10.06 7.57
C LEU A 6 1.10 10.34 8.53
N SER A 7 0.44 11.47 8.38
CA SER A 7 -0.72 11.87 9.20
C SER A 7 -1.84 12.41 8.33
N LEU A 8 -3.04 11.90 8.52
CA LEU A 8 -4.27 12.44 7.95
C LEU A 8 -5.03 13.16 9.05
N LYS A 9 -5.47 14.40 8.81
CA LYS A 9 -6.17 15.24 9.79
C LYS A 9 -7.50 15.71 9.21
N ASN A 10 -8.60 15.18 9.72
CA ASN A 10 -9.96 15.50 9.28
C ASN A 10 -10.11 15.47 7.74
N LEU A 11 -9.49 14.48 7.10
CA LEU A 11 -9.41 14.38 5.65
C LEU A 11 -10.77 14.00 5.06
N ALA A 12 -11.30 14.85 4.19
CA ALA A 12 -12.52 14.58 3.44
C ALA A 12 -12.25 14.58 1.93
N THR A 13 -12.91 13.66 1.24
CA THR A 13 -12.79 13.47 -0.22
C THR A 13 -14.14 13.09 -0.80
N ARG A 14 -14.48 13.64 -1.97
CA ARG A 14 -15.75 13.38 -2.63
C ARG A 14 -15.60 13.11 -4.12
N TYR A 15 -16.54 12.36 -4.66
CA TYR A 15 -16.76 12.16 -6.09
C TYR A 15 -18.11 12.82 -6.46
N GLY A 16 -18.05 13.96 -7.15
CA GLY A 16 -19.23 14.77 -7.39
C GLY A 16 -19.88 15.23 -6.07
N GLN A 17 -21.11 14.79 -5.80
CA GLN A 17 -21.82 15.13 -4.57
C GLN A 17 -21.67 14.08 -3.44
N ILE A 18 -21.01 12.94 -3.71
CA ILE A 18 -20.91 11.85 -2.76
C ILE A 18 -19.59 11.94 -2.00
N TYR A 19 -19.64 12.10 -0.68
CA TYR A 19 -18.48 12.02 0.19
C TYR A 19 -18.07 10.56 0.37
N ALA A 20 -16.87 10.24 -0.14
CA ALA A 20 -16.23 8.95 0.07
C ALA A 20 -15.42 8.89 1.37
N LEU A 21 -14.88 10.05 1.80
CA LEU A 21 -14.25 10.24 3.12
C LEU A 21 -14.89 11.46 3.79
N LYS A 22 -15.23 11.33 5.07
CA LYS A 22 -16.04 12.29 5.83
C LYS A 22 -15.29 12.89 7.03
N GLY A 23 -13.99 13.21 6.84
CA GLY A 23 -13.17 13.80 7.90
C GLY A 23 -12.40 12.76 8.71
N ILE A 24 -11.78 11.79 8.03
CA ILE A 24 -10.96 10.76 8.69
C ILE A 24 -9.65 11.32 9.21
N SER A 25 -9.19 10.78 10.34
CA SER A 25 -7.88 11.07 10.92
C SER A 25 -7.16 9.76 11.24
N LEU A 26 -5.91 9.62 10.80
CA LEU A 26 -5.07 8.47 11.14
C LEU A 26 -3.59 8.87 11.08
N ASP A 27 -2.77 8.15 11.83
CA ASP A 27 -1.32 8.32 11.86
C ASP A 27 -0.62 7.00 11.53
N VAL A 28 0.51 7.10 10.80
CA VAL A 28 1.42 5.99 10.55
C VAL A 28 2.80 6.38 11.05
N CYS A 29 3.37 5.57 11.95
CA CYS A 29 4.70 5.80 12.49
C CYS A 29 5.79 5.15 11.63
N GLU A 30 7.02 5.63 11.76
CA GLU A 30 8.20 5.13 11.04
C GLU A 30 8.43 3.64 11.35
N GLY A 31 8.60 2.81 10.31
CA GLY A 31 8.80 1.37 10.43
C GLY A 31 7.54 0.59 10.85
N GLU A 32 6.37 1.23 10.90
CA GLU A 32 5.11 0.58 11.28
C GLU A 32 4.39 0.00 10.04
N ILE A 33 3.73 -1.15 10.23
CA ILE A 33 2.67 -1.61 9.33
C ILE A 33 1.34 -1.21 9.97
N VAL A 34 0.62 -0.31 9.33
CA VAL A 34 -0.75 0.06 9.70
C VAL A 34 -1.71 -0.53 8.67
N THR A 35 -2.80 -1.13 9.12
CA THR A 35 -3.85 -1.60 8.21
C THR A 35 -5.11 -0.75 8.32
N LEU A 36 -5.73 -0.47 7.17
CA LEU A 36 -7.04 0.14 7.06
C LEU A 36 -8.03 -0.91 6.57
N LEU A 37 -8.91 -1.36 7.46
CA LEU A 37 -9.91 -2.38 7.23
C LEU A 37 -11.26 -1.73 6.89
N GLY A 38 -12.13 -2.47 6.20
CA GLY A 38 -13.49 -2.04 5.89
C GLY A 38 -14.09 -2.82 4.74
N SER A 39 -15.41 -2.78 4.61
CA SER A 39 -16.14 -3.38 3.51
C SER A 39 -15.86 -2.68 2.17
N ASN A 40 -16.32 -3.28 1.06
CA ASN A 40 -16.25 -2.63 -0.24
C ASN A 40 -17.10 -1.34 -0.23
N GLY A 41 -16.53 -0.27 -0.77
CA GLY A 41 -17.15 1.05 -0.75
C GLY A 41 -16.97 1.85 0.54
N ALA A 42 -16.27 1.33 1.57
CA ALA A 42 -16.04 2.05 2.82
C ALA A 42 -15.15 3.30 2.67
N GLY A 43 -14.37 3.42 1.58
CA GLY A 43 -13.47 4.54 1.33
C GLY A 43 -11.98 4.19 1.36
N LYS A 44 -11.61 2.92 1.56
CA LYS A 44 -10.22 2.44 1.70
C LYS A 44 -9.31 2.89 0.55
N SER A 45 -9.62 2.49 -0.68
CA SER A 45 -8.84 2.88 -1.87
C SER A 45 -8.87 4.39 -2.12
N THR A 46 -9.99 5.07 -1.74
CA THR A 46 -10.06 6.54 -1.81
C THR A 46 -9.06 7.18 -0.86
N THR A 47 -8.86 6.63 0.33
CA THR A 47 -7.84 7.10 1.27
C THR A 47 -6.45 7.07 0.63
N LEU A 48 -6.04 5.93 0.05
CA LEU A 48 -4.74 5.82 -0.62
C LEU A 48 -4.61 6.74 -1.83
N LYS A 49 -5.67 6.85 -2.65
CA LYS A 49 -5.71 7.76 -3.80
C LYS A 49 -5.63 9.22 -3.38
N THR A 50 -6.20 9.60 -2.24
CA THR A 50 -6.11 10.97 -1.73
C THR A 50 -4.71 11.26 -1.18
N ILE A 51 -4.07 10.32 -0.47
CA ILE A 51 -2.68 10.45 -0.01
C ILE A 51 -1.73 10.62 -1.21
N SER A 52 -1.91 9.83 -2.27
CA SER A 52 -1.10 9.90 -3.50
C SER A 52 -1.53 11.02 -4.46
N SER A 53 -2.45 11.89 -4.04
CA SER A 53 -3.01 13.01 -4.84
C SER A 53 -3.59 12.60 -6.20
N LEU A 54 -3.99 11.34 -6.37
CA LEU A 54 -4.74 10.87 -7.56
C LEU A 54 -6.21 11.32 -7.51
N VAL A 55 -6.71 11.61 -6.30
CA VAL A 55 -8.03 12.22 -6.08
C VAL A 55 -7.82 13.38 -5.09
N PRO A 56 -8.29 14.59 -5.39
CA PRO A 56 -8.07 15.73 -4.51
C PRO A 56 -8.87 15.61 -3.21
N ALA A 57 -8.23 15.99 -2.11
CA ALA A 57 -8.93 16.26 -0.85
C ALA A 57 -9.80 17.52 -1.01
N CYS A 58 -11.03 17.50 -0.48
CA CYS A 58 -11.89 18.68 -0.45
C CYS A 58 -11.80 19.44 0.87
N SER A 59 -11.32 18.80 1.95
CA SER A 59 -10.95 19.44 3.22
C SER A 59 -10.01 18.55 4.04
N GLY A 60 -9.47 19.10 5.12
CA GLY A 60 -8.50 18.42 5.97
C GLY A 60 -7.08 18.50 5.42
N LYS A 61 -6.17 17.68 5.98
CA LYS A 61 -4.75 17.71 5.63
C LYS A 61 -4.17 16.32 5.51
N VAL A 62 -3.18 16.19 4.61
CA VAL A 62 -2.24 15.08 4.54
C VAL A 62 -0.87 15.65 4.88
N GLU A 63 -0.23 15.14 5.93
CA GLU A 63 1.10 15.57 6.33
C GLU A 63 2.09 14.40 6.19
N PHE A 64 3.27 14.70 5.64
CA PHE A 64 4.38 13.76 5.51
C PHE A 64 5.61 14.33 6.23
N TYR A 65 6.10 13.64 7.27
CA TYR A 65 7.13 14.15 8.19
C TYR A 65 6.80 15.56 8.72
N GLY A 66 5.51 15.82 9.00
CA GLY A 66 5.02 17.12 9.49
C GLY A 66 4.89 18.21 8.43
N LYS A 67 5.27 17.95 7.17
CA LYS A 67 5.05 18.88 6.06
C LYS A 67 3.68 18.61 5.44
N ASP A 68 2.90 19.66 5.23
CA ASP A 68 1.63 19.58 4.50
C ASP A 68 1.91 19.26 3.03
N ILE A 69 1.34 18.14 2.54
CA ILE A 69 1.42 17.68 1.16
C ILE A 69 0.04 17.55 0.52
N THR A 70 -0.98 18.13 1.13
CA THR A 70 -2.37 18.05 0.68
C THR A 70 -2.49 18.58 -0.75
N ASN A 71 -3.01 17.74 -1.65
CA ASN A 71 -3.17 18.06 -3.08
C ASN A 71 -1.85 18.49 -3.79
N ALA A 72 -0.69 18.13 -3.26
CA ALA A 72 0.57 18.30 -3.99
C ALA A 72 0.55 17.48 -5.30
N PRO A 73 1.30 17.88 -6.34
CA PRO A 73 1.35 17.11 -7.58
C PRO A 73 1.76 15.65 -7.34
N PRO A 74 1.11 14.66 -8.01
CA PRO A 74 1.41 13.23 -7.76
C PRO A 74 2.88 12.85 -7.95
N HIS A 75 3.59 13.50 -8.87
CA HIS A 75 5.02 13.23 -9.07
C HIS A 75 5.87 13.70 -7.88
N ASP A 76 5.52 14.81 -7.23
CA ASP A 76 6.19 15.29 -6.02
C ASP A 76 5.98 14.30 -4.86
N ILE A 77 4.78 13.73 -4.74
CA ILE A 77 4.47 12.68 -3.74
C ILE A 77 5.39 11.47 -3.91
N VAL A 78 5.58 11.03 -5.16
CA VAL A 78 6.49 9.93 -5.50
C VAL A 78 7.95 10.30 -5.17
N GLU A 79 8.41 11.51 -5.53
CA GLU A 79 9.77 11.98 -5.25
C GLU A 79 10.05 12.12 -3.75
N MET A 80 9.04 12.45 -2.94
CA MET A 80 9.16 12.48 -1.47
C MET A 80 9.33 11.08 -0.88
N GLY A 81 8.95 10.01 -1.62
CA GLY A 81 9.10 8.61 -1.22
C GLY A 81 7.80 7.96 -0.75
N ILE A 82 6.63 8.51 -1.08
CA ILE A 82 5.33 7.86 -0.88
C ILE A 82 4.95 7.16 -2.17
N ILE A 83 4.94 5.81 -2.15
CA ILE A 83 4.70 5.01 -3.35
C ILE A 83 3.42 4.21 -3.19
N HIS A 84 2.56 4.28 -4.19
CA HIS A 84 1.26 3.62 -4.20
C HIS A 84 1.26 2.44 -5.18
N VAL A 85 0.97 1.25 -4.68
CA VAL A 85 0.64 0.05 -5.47
C VAL A 85 -0.88 -0.07 -5.47
N PRO A 86 -1.55 0.36 -6.55
CA PRO A 86 -3.01 0.38 -6.61
C PRO A 86 -3.59 -1.01 -6.86
N GLU A 87 -4.87 -1.17 -6.54
CA GLU A 87 -5.67 -2.33 -6.89
C GLU A 87 -5.59 -2.67 -8.39
N GLY A 88 -5.65 -3.95 -8.73
CA GLY A 88 -5.62 -4.44 -10.11
C GLY A 88 -4.22 -4.53 -10.71
N ARG A 89 -3.16 -4.54 -9.84
CA ARG A 89 -1.75 -4.78 -10.20
C ARG A 89 -1.10 -3.70 -11.05
N ARG A 90 -1.79 -3.14 -12.06
CA ARG A 90 -1.36 -2.03 -12.92
C ARG A 90 0.07 -2.17 -13.47
N ILE A 91 0.44 -3.38 -13.90
CA ILE A 91 1.70 -3.65 -14.60
C ILE A 91 1.60 -3.27 -16.09
N PHE A 92 2.73 -3.07 -16.72
CA PHE A 92 2.83 -2.91 -18.17
C PHE A 92 2.88 -4.29 -18.82
N LYS A 93 1.76 -4.75 -19.38
CA LYS A 93 1.61 -6.12 -19.91
C LYS A 93 2.49 -6.41 -21.11
N GLU A 94 2.76 -5.39 -21.91
CA GLU A 94 3.57 -5.42 -23.13
C GLU A 94 5.07 -5.28 -22.87
N LEU A 95 5.47 -5.00 -21.64
CA LEU A 95 6.85 -4.97 -21.20
C LEU A 95 7.18 -6.29 -20.47
N ASN A 96 8.43 -6.75 -20.59
CA ASN A 96 8.91 -7.89 -19.83
C ASN A 96 9.10 -7.52 -18.33
N VAL A 97 9.43 -8.50 -17.50
CA VAL A 97 9.62 -8.29 -16.05
C VAL A 97 10.71 -7.26 -15.78
N GLN A 98 11.87 -7.36 -16.44
CA GLN A 98 12.97 -6.42 -16.26
C GLN A 98 12.55 -5.00 -16.64
N GLU A 99 11.95 -4.81 -17.78
CA GLU A 99 11.48 -3.49 -18.26
C GLU A 99 10.43 -2.89 -17.31
N ASN A 100 9.52 -3.71 -16.78
CA ASN A 100 8.57 -3.27 -15.75
C ASN A 100 9.30 -2.74 -14.49
N LEU A 101 10.35 -3.43 -14.03
CA LEU A 101 11.14 -2.98 -12.89
C LEU A 101 11.91 -1.70 -13.21
N GLU A 102 12.52 -1.60 -14.39
CA GLU A 102 13.22 -0.39 -14.86
C GLU A 102 12.30 0.84 -14.86
N MET A 103 11.03 0.68 -15.25
CA MET A 103 10.02 1.75 -15.16
C MET A 103 9.82 2.26 -13.73
N GLY A 104 9.98 1.41 -12.71
CA GLY A 104 9.92 1.81 -11.30
C GLY A 104 11.08 2.70 -10.87
N SER A 105 12.20 2.70 -11.58
CA SER A 105 13.38 3.53 -11.32
C SER A 105 13.59 4.64 -12.35
N PHE A 106 12.54 5.01 -13.09
CA PHE A 106 12.60 5.98 -14.19
C PHE A 106 13.26 7.32 -13.81
N THR A 107 13.03 7.80 -12.59
CA THR A 107 13.59 9.07 -12.08
C THR A 107 15.03 8.93 -11.60
N LEU A 108 15.55 7.70 -11.44
CA LEU A 108 16.87 7.44 -10.89
C LEU A 108 17.95 7.58 -11.99
N LYS A 109 18.86 8.54 -11.83
CA LYS A 109 19.94 8.82 -12.79
C LYS A 109 21.19 7.96 -12.60
N ASP A 110 21.36 7.36 -11.41
CA ASP A 110 22.52 6.52 -11.07
C ASP A 110 22.25 5.07 -11.48
N ASP A 111 23.02 4.62 -12.50
CA ASP A 111 22.90 3.25 -13.03
C ASP A 111 23.39 2.19 -12.05
N ALA A 112 24.39 2.48 -11.21
CA ALA A 112 24.88 1.56 -10.19
C ALA A 112 23.81 1.35 -9.11
N GLU A 113 23.18 2.41 -8.66
CA GLU A 113 22.07 2.36 -7.70
C GLU A 113 20.85 1.66 -8.31
N ARG A 114 20.52 1.92 -9.58
CA ARG A 114 19.45 1.21 -10.30
C ARG A 114 19.69 -0.29 -10.32
N LYS A 115 20.92 -0.71 -10.64
CA LYS A 115 21.30 -2.12 -10.65
C LYS A 115 21.18 -2.73 -9.25
N ARG A 116 21.68 -2.06 -8.21
CA ARG A 116 21.58 -2.51 -6.82
C ARG A 116 20.12 -2.74 -6.39
N ARG A 117 19.24 -1.81 -6.71
CA ARG A 117 17.80 -1.95 -6.40
C ARG A 117 17.14 -3.08 -7.19
N MET A 118 17.51 -3.24 -8.46
CA MET A 118 17.05 -4.35 -9.31
C MET A 118 17.46 -5.70 -8.72
N ASP A 119 18.72 -5.86 -8.34
CA ASP A 119 19.24 -7.10 -7.76
C ASP A 119 18.51 -7.41 -6.45
N LYS A 120 18.34 -6.40 -5.57
CA LYS A 120 17.59 -6.53 -4.33
C LYS A 120 16.13 -6.92 -4.55
N ALA A 121 15.44 -6.30 -5.51
CA ALA A 121 14.06 -6.66 -5.86
C ALA A 121 13.96 -8.10 -6.38
N LEU A 122 14.92 -8.54 -7.20
CA LEU A 122 14.94 -9.91 -7.73
C LEU A 122 15.37 -10.96 -6.68
N GLU A 123 16.09 -10.59 -5.63
CA GLU A 123 16.36 -11.45 -4.47
C GLU A 123 15.10 -11.65 -3.63
N LEU A 124 14.32 -10.59 -3.43
CA LEU A 124 13.06 -10.64 -2.68
C LEU A 124 11.95 -11.42 -3.43
N PHE A 125 12.02 -11.44 -4.76
CA PHE A 125 11.06 -12.12 -5.64
C PHE A 125 11.76 -13.11 -6.59
N PRO A 126 12.20 -14.31 -6.11
CA PRO A 126 12.97 -15.27 -6.94
C PRO A 126 12.25 -15.67 -8.23
N VAL A 127 10.92 -15.83 -8.20
CA VAL A 127 10.12 -16.16 -9.38
C VAL A 127 10.24 -15.10 -10.48
N LEU A 128 10.39 -13.82 -10.13
CA LEU A 128 10.61 -12.74 -11.10
C LEU A 128 12.02 -12.79 -11.70
N LYS A 129 12.99 -13.24 -10.91
CA LYS A 129 14.37 -13.45 -11.39
C LYS A 129 14.43 -14.53 -12.46
N GLU A 130 13.75 -15.68 -12.25
CA GLU A 130 13.64 -16.77 -13.21
C GLU A 130 12.92 -16.34 -14.49
N ARG A 131 11.91 -15.46 -14.36
CA ARG A 131 11.05 -15.00 -15.46
C ARG A 131 11.43 -13.61 -16.00
N ARG A 132 12.66 -13.18 -15.77
CA ARG A 132 13.11 -11.80 -16.03
C ARG A 132 12.81 -11.29 -17.45
N LYS A 133 12.85 -12.19 -18.46
CA LYS A 133 12.57 -11.88 -19.88
C LYS A 133 11.15 -12.17 -20.30
N GLN A 134 10.30 -12.70 -19.41
CA GLN A 134 8.90 -13.01 -19.71
C GLN A 134 8.07 -11.74 -19.73
N MET A 135 7.14 -11.63 -20.67
CA MET A 135 6.19 -10.50 -20.77
C MET A 135 5.29 -10.49 -19.54
N GLY A 136 5.07 -9.29 -18.97
CA GLY A 136 4.25 -9.10 -17.77
C GLY A 136 2.83 -9.64 -17.93
N GLY A 137 2.25 -9.51 -19.13
CA GLY A 137 0.92 -10.03 -19.44
C GLY A 137 0.79 -11.55 -19.40
N LEU A 138 1.91 -12.29 -19.50
CA LEU A 138 1.96 -13.75 -19.47
C LEU A 138 2.22 -14.33 -18.07
N LEU A 139 2.42 -13.48 -17.08
CA LEU A 139 2.56 -13.88 -15.68
C LEU A 139 1.21 -14.26 -15.08
N SER A 140 1.21 -15.19 -14.13
CA SER A 140 0.04 -15.48 -13.29
C SER A 140 -0.38 -14.27 -12.47
N GLY A 141 -1.61 -14.27 -11.95
CA GLY A 141 -2.10 -13.16 -11.14
C GLY A 141 -1.25 -12.83 -9.91
N GLY A 142 -0.72 -13.85 -9.24
CA GLY A 142 0.18 -13.68 -8.10
C GLY A 142 1.54 -13.11 -8.52
N GLU A 143 2.12 -13.60 -9.62
CA GLU A 143 3.40 -13.08 -10.15
C GLU A 143 3.25 -11.63 -10.63
N GLN A 144 2.12 -11.27 -11.23
CA GLN A 144 1.82 -9.88 -11.59
C GLN A 144 1.73 -8.97 -10.35
N GLN A 145 1.16 -9.46 -9.24
CA GLN A 145 1.10 -8.72 -7.98
C GLN A 145 2.51 -8.55 -7.39
N MET A 146 3.32 -9.61 -7.40
CA MET A 146 4.72 -9.55 -6.99
C MET A 146 5.50 -8.54 -7.84
N LEU A 147 5.28 -8.53 -9.17
CA LEU A 147 5.91 -7.57 -10.08
C LEU A 147 5.49 -6.12 -9.79
N ALA A 148 4.22 -5.88 -9.45
CA ALA A 148 3.75 -4.55 -9.08
C ALA A 148 4.42 -4.03 -7.79
N ILE A 149 4.54 -4.89 -6.76
CA ILE A 149 5.24 -4.56 -5.51
C ILE A 149 6.75 -4.37 -5.78
N ALA A 150 7.39 -5.29 -6.49
CA ALA A 150 8.80 -5.21 -6.84
C ALA A 150 9.14 -3.90 -7.60
N ARG A 151 8.29 -3.51 -8.55
CA ARG A 151 8.42 -2.24 -9.28
C ARG A 151 8.34 -1.03 -8.32
N ALA A 152 7.45 -1.06 -7.34
CA ALA A 152 7.36 0.00 -6.34
C ALA A 152 8.65 0.08 -5.49
N LEU A 153 9.28 -1.04 -5.16
CA LEU A 153 10.52 -1.07 -4.39
C LEU A 153 11.73 -0.48 -5.15
N MET A 154 11.67 -0.42 -6.48
CA MET A 154 12.72 0.23 -7.28
C MET A 154 12.88 1.72 -6.95
N THR A 155 11.86 2.38 -6.40
CA THR A 155 11.92 3.77 -5.93
C THR A 155 12.64 3.92 -4.58
N ASN A 156 12.83 2.83 -3.81
CA ASN A 156 13.24 2.83 -2.40
C ASN A 156 12.27 3.64 -1.51
N PRO A 157 11.00 3.19 -1.36
CA PRO A 157 9.96 3.95 -0.69
C PRO A 157 10.24 4.16 0.79
N LYS A 158 9.91 5.36 1.31
CA LYS A 158 9.81 5.64 2.75
C LYS A 158 8.48 5.16 3.31
N VAL A 159 7.41 5.35 2.53
CA VAL A 159 6.06 4.83 2.81
C VAL A 159 5.54 4.11 1.56
N LEU A 160 5.14 2.86 1.76
CA LEU A 160 4.52 2.03 0.73
C LEU A 160 3.02 1.90 1.03
N LEU A 161 2.20 2.37 0.10
CA LEU A 161 0.74 2.27 0.15
C LEU A 161 0.32 1.06 -0.69
N LEU A 162 -0.32 0.06 -0.08
CA LEU A 162 -0.76 -1.18 -0.74
C LEU A 162 -2.29 -1.27 -0.74
N ASP A 163 -2.88 -1.30 -1.93
CA ASP A 163 -4.33 -1.36 -2.13
C ASP A 163 -4.78 -2.77 -2.50
N GLU A 164 -5.31 -3.51 -1.53
CA GLU A 164 -5.83 -4.88 -1.62
C GLU A 164 -4.89 -5.85 -2.36
N PRO A 165 -3.61 -5.98 -1.91
CA PRO A 165 -2.62 -6.79 -2.62
C PRO A 165 -2.95 -8.28 -2.67
N SER A 166 -3.85 -8.78 -1.82
CA SER A 166 -4.27 -10.19 -1.79
C SER A 166 -5.49 -10.50 -2.66
N MET A 167 -6.17 -9.48 -3.22
CA MET A 167 -7.46 -9.66 -3.88
C MET A 167 -7.40 -10.59 -5.10
N GLY A 168 -8.30 -11.57 -5.14
CA GLY A 168 -8.44 -12.52 -6.26
C GLY A 168 -7.27 -13.50 -6.41
N LEU A 169 -6.49 -13.73 -5.34
CA LEU A 169 -5.38 -14.67 -5.32
C LEU A 169 -5.69 -15.92 -4.50
N ALA A 170 -5.04 -17.02 -4.88
CA ALA A 170 -5.14 -18.26 -4.11
C ALA A 170 -4.51 -18.11 -2.72
N PRO A 171 -5.03 -18.80 -1.67
CA PRO A 171 -4.57 -18.64 -0.28
C PRO A 171 -3.06 -18.79 -0.09
N ILE A 172 -2.43 -19.72 -0.79
CA ILE A 172 -0.98 -19.94 -0.70
C ILE A 172 -0.18 -18.72 -1.24
N ILE A 173 -0.69 -18.07 -2.29
CA ILE A 173 -0.07 -16.86 -2.85
C ILE A 173 -0.28 -15.68 -1.93
N VAL A 174 -1.47 -15.55 -1.32
CA VAL A 174 -1.77 -14.52 -0.32
C VAL A 174 -0.76 -14.60 0.82
N GLN A 175 -0.53 -15.79 1.39
CA GLN A 175 0.45 -15.96 2.46
C GLN A 175 1.85 -15.52 2.02
N GLY A 176 2.31 -15.94 0.84
CA GLY A 176 3.61 -15.53 0.29
C GLY A 176 3.74 -14.01 0.13
N ILE A 177 2.68 -13.32 -0.34
CA ILE A 177 2.67 -11.86 -0.46
C ILE A 177 2.74 -11.20 0.92
N MET A 178 1.99 -11.68 1.92
CA MET A 178 2.03 -11.14 3.29
C MET A 178 3.40 -11.33 3.93
N ASP A 179 4.06 -12.46 3.71
CA ASP A 179 5.43 -12.72 4.20
C ASP A 179 6.44 -11.77 3.56
N ILE A 180 6.30 -11.48 2.27
CA ILE A 180 7.13 -10.49 1.56
C ILE A 180 6.87 -9.07 2.10
N ILE A 181 5.61 -8.67 2.33
CA ILE A 181 5.27 -7.37 2.91
C ILE A 181 5.92 -7.22 4.29
N LYS A 182 5.90 -8.28 5.10
CA LYS A 182 6.59 -8.32 6.39
C LYS A 182 8.09 -8.09 6.23
N GLN A 183 8.73 -8.80 5.32
CA GLN A 183 10.17 -8.66 5.05
C GLN A 183 10.53 -7.23 4.59
N ILE A 184 9.73 -6.62 3.70
CA ILE A 184 9.89 -5.23 3.27
C ILE A 184 9.83 -4.27 4.47
N ASN A 185 8.94 -4.51 5.42
CA ASN A 185 8.84 -3.70 6.63
C ASN A 185 10.03 -3.91 7.57
N GLU A 186 10.47 -5.16 7.78
CA GLU A 186 11.65 -5.49 8.59
C GLU A 186 12.93 -4.84 8.03
N GLU A 187 12.99 -4.54 6.74
CA GLU A 187 14.04 -3.76 6.11
C GLU A 187 13.90 -2.24 6.29
N GLY A 188 12.88 -1.79 7.04
CA GLY A 188 12.68 -0.39 7.46
C GLY A 188 11.64 0.39 6.67
N THR A 189 10.96 -0.20 5.68
CA THR A 189 9.90 0.50 4.93
C THR A 189 8.63 0.60 5.78
N THR A 190 8.08 1.80 5.92
CA THR A 190 6.77 2.04 6.55
C THR A 190 5.66 1.63 5.59
N ILE A 191 4.60 0.97 6.08
CA ILE A 191 3.54 0.42 5.22
C ILE A 191 2.16 0.84 5.70
N LEU A 192 1.35 1.36 4.78
CA LEU A 192 -0.10 1.49 4.96
C LEU A 192 -0.79 0.48 4.02
N LEU A 193 -1.36 -0.55 4.63
CA LEU A 193 -2.00 -1.68 3.95
C LEU A 193 -3.51 -1.53 4.00
N VAL A 194 -4.15 -1.47 2.85
CA VAL A 194 -5.60 -1.60 2.71
C VAL A 194 -5.92 -3.04 2.34
N GLU A 195 -6.79 -3.69 3.10
CA GLU A 195 -7.19 -5.07 2.86
C GLU A 195 -8.65 -5.32 3.25
N GLN A 196 -9.29 -6.21 2.49
CA GLN A 196 -10.58 -6.78 2.83
C GLN A 196 -10.41 -8.04 3.71
N ASN A 197 -9.32 -8.79 3.50
CA ASN A 197 -8.99 -9.96 4.34
C ASN A 197 -8.41 -9.49 5.68
N ALA A 198 -9.30 -9.10 6.60
CA ALA A 198 -8.92 -8.57 7.90
C ALA A 198 -8.04 -9.54 8.71
N LYS A 199 -8.26 -10.87 8.59
CA LYS A 199 -7.47 -11.88 9.29
C LYS A 199 -6.00 -11.87 8.85
N ALA A 200 -5.75 -11.80 7.54
CA ALA A 200 -4.39 -11.72 7.02
C ALA A 200 -3.74 -10.38 7.38
N ALA A 201 -4.48 -9.27 7.25
CA ALA A 201 -3.98 -7.93 7.54
C ALA A 201 -3.64 -7.73 9.03
N LEU A 202 -4.53 -8.12 9.95
CA LEU A 202 -4.31 -7.97 11.39
C LEU A 202 -3.18 -8.88 11.92
N LYS A 203 -2.95 -10.04 11.29
CA LYS A 203 -1.82 -10.91 11.64
C LYS A 203 -0.47 -10.27 11.33
N LEU A 204 -0.43 -9.39 10.33
CA LEU A 204 0.78 -8.72 9.86
C LEU A 204 0.97 -7.34 10.49
N ALA A 205 -0.11 -6.58 10.68
CA ALA A 205 -0.07 -5.20 11.11
C ALA A 205 0.31 -5.03 12.60
N HIS A 206 0.86 -3.88 12.94
CA HIS A 206 1.08 -3.43 14.32
C HIS A 206 -0.16 -2.74 14.88
N ARG A 207 -0.81 -1.90 14.05
CA ARG A 207 -2.06 -1.20 14.37
C ARG A 207 -3.02 -1.28 13.21
N GLY A 208 -4.30 -1.04 13.50
CA GLY A 208 -5.34 -0.99 12.49
C GLY A 208 -6.35 0.11 12.76
N TYR A 209 -6.99 0.53 11.68
CA TYR A 209 -8.16 1.39 11.66
C TYR A 209 -9.27 0.67 10.92
N VAL A 210 -10.50 0.82 11.39
CA VAL A 210 -11.69 0.28 10.73
C VAL A 210 -12.47 1.43 10.13
N LEU A 211 -12.67 1.37 8.83
CA LEU A 211 -13.37 2.38 8.04
C LEU A 211 -14.75 1.86 7.62
N GLU A 212 -15.80 2.60 7.96
CA GLU A 212 -17.18 2.32 7.55
C GLU A 212 -17.80 3.58 6.95
N THR A 213 -18.30 3.48 5.73
CA THR A 213 -19.04 4.55 5.04
C THR A 213 -18.31 5.92 5.09
N GLY A 214 -16.97 5.90 4.94
CA GLY A 214 -16.12 7.10 4.92
C GLY A 214 -15.71 7.65 6.28
N GLU A 215 -15.95 6.94 7.38
CA GLU A 215 -15.63 7.34 8.76
C GLU A 215 -14.80 6.26 9.45
N ILE A 216 -13.81 6.65 10.28
CA ILE A 216 -13.11 5.71 11.14
C ILE A 216 -13.97 5.45 12.37
N VAL A 217 -14.40 4.19 12.52
CA VAL A 217 -15.29 3.76 13.62
C VAL A 217 -14.51 3.08 14.76
N MET A 218 -13.30 2.57 14.46
CA MET A 218 -12.46 1.93 15.45
C MET A 218 -10.99 2.07 15.09
N GLU A 219 -10.13 2.17 16.11
CA GLU A 219 -8.67 2.13 15.97
C GLU A 219 -8.03 1.38 17.14
N GLY A 220 -6.89 0.77 16.93
CA GLY A 220 -6.16 0.09 18.01
C GLY A 220 -4.99 -0.75 17.55
N LYS A 221 -4.36 -1.40 18.51
CA LYS A 221 -3.34 -2.42 18.22
C LYS A 221 -3.97 -3.61 17.50
N ALA A 222 -3.26 -4.17 16.52
CA ALA A 222 -3.79 -5.26 15.70
C ALA A 222 -4.16 -6.52 16.52
N ASP A 223 -3.39 -6.82 17.57
CA ASP A 223 -3.66 -7.94 18.49
C ASP A 223 -4.93 -7.75 19.33
N VAL A 224 -5.31 -6.50 19.62
CA VAL A 224 -6.56 -6.14 20.30
C VAL A 224 -7.72 -6.22 19.32
N LEU A 225 -7.60 -5.58 18.15
CA LEU A 225 -8.64 -5.58 17.12
C LEU A 225 -8.98 -7.00 16.63
N SER A 226 -7.99 -7.89 16.54
CA SER A 226 -8.19 -9.28 16.10
C SER A 226 -9.05 -10.12 17.08
N LYS A 227 -9.24 -9.65 18.32
CA LYS A 227 -10.04 -10.31 19.37
C LYS A 227 -11.36 -9.60 19.64
N ASP A 228 -11.60 -8.45 19.00
CA ASP A 228 -12.84 -7.70 19.18
C ASP A 228 -14.01 -8.42 18.49
N ASP A 229 -15.10 -8.66 19.25
CA ASP A 229 -16.24 -9.42 18.79
C ASP A 229 -16.93 -8.80 17.56
N SER A 230 -16.94 -7.47 17.45
CA SER A 230 -17.52 -6.76 16.31
C SER A 230 -16.68 -6.96 15.05
N ILE A 231 -15.37 -6.90 15.17
CA ILE A 231 -14.41 -7.17 14.08
C ILE A 231 -14.47 -8.64 13.67
N VAL A 232 -14.51 -9.56 14.65
CA VAL A 232 -14.62 -11.00 14.39
C VAL A 232 -15.89 -11.30 13.60
N LYS A 233 -17.03 -10.78 14.01
CA LYS A 233 -18.32 -11.00 13.34
C LYS A 233 -18.40 -10.33 11.96
N ALA A 234 -17.88 -9.09 11.82
CA ALA A 234 -18.01 -8.34 10.58
C ALA A 234 -16.99 -8.73 9.50
N TYR A 235 -15.75 -9.08 9.91
CA TYR A 235 -14.62 -9.16 8.97
C TYR A 235 -13.79 -10.45 9.05
N LEU A 236 -13.83 -11.23 10.17
CA LEU A 236 -12.97 -12.42 10.28
C LEU A 236 -13.65 -13.73 9.90
N GLY A 237 -14.98 -13.75 9.81
CA GLY A 237 -15.78 -14.96 9.54
C GLY A 237 -15.65 -16.00 10.68
N HIS A 238 -16.62 -16.87 10.83
CA HIS A 238 -16.50 -18.05 11.71
C HIS A 238 -15.72 -19.17 11.01
#